data_d607fdab00237358cb9328bad5bb5cd7
#
_entry.id   d607fdab00237358cb9328bad5bb5cd7
#
_cell.length_a   1.000
_cell.length_b   1.000
_cell.length_c   1.000
_cell.angle_alpha   90.00
_cell.angle_beta   90.00
_cell.angle_gamma   90.00
#
_symmetry.space_group_name_H-M   'P 1'
#
loop_
_entity.id
_entity.type
_entity.pdbx_description
1 polymer ?
#
loop_
_entity_poly.entity_id
_entity_poly.type
_entity_poly.pdbx_seq_one_letter_code
_entity_poly.pdbx_strand_id
1 'polypeptide(L)'
;MTSLDKSKGSFSLIEVFTDKDRALFHRVLDQVYAQDPAFIYPLEADVEGIFDPAKNKSFQSGSARRWILLDTAGLPAGRIAAFYTQKPKSGKRGGIGFFECIENREMAMELWNTAEAWLEEEQCLTIDAPINFGDRDSFWGLLITAENSVSYREGYNPTYYQAWIQERGYQLEIEQTTYDITNNTFNYERFSKIAGRVMAKENYRFVYLDYGNLSKFSADFVRIYNEAWAFHEDFEPLTPEVLNKRLKEVKPAMPSNFAVFAYDNDRPIGFFIAILEINQVFQRFKGKMGIWQQLQFLWLRGSINKAKGIVFGVVPDYHNLGIETALIMKFHEGLKNMKKVKSMELAWIGDFNPKMISMLESLGATKTKIHHTYRKEIS
;
A
#
# COMPACT_ATOMS: atom_id res chain seq x y z
N MET A 1 26.40 -23.00 -6.41
CA MET A 1 26.41 -23.85 -5.20
C MET A 1 27.61 -23.47 -4.39
N THR A 2 27.53 -22.46 -3.55
CA THR A 2 28.58 -22.11 -2.58
C THR A 2 27.85 -21.58 -1.35
N SER A 3 27.74 -22.47 -0.37
CA SER A 3 27.32 -22.10 0.98
C SER A 3 28.40 -21.19 1.58
N LEU A 4 28.09 -19.92 1.74
CA LEU A 4 28.86 -19.05 2.61
C LEU A 4 28.52 -19.41 4.06
N ASP A 5 29.25 -20.40 4.57
CA ASP A 5 29.30 -20.71 5.99
C ASP A 5 30.16 -19.63 6.66
N LYS A 6 29.52 -18.62 7.22
CA LYS A 6 30.17 -17.66 8.14
C LYS A 6 29.52 -17.77 9.49
N SER A 7 29.97 -18.74 10.25
CA SER A 7 29.80 -18.80 11.71
C SER A 7 30.65 -17.70 12.35
N LYS A 8 30.13 -16.50 12.47
CA LYS A 8 30.58 -15.45 13.37
C LYS A 8 29.40 -15.02 14.22
N GLY A 9 29.32 -15.49 15.44
CA GLY A 9 28.27 -15.14 16.37
C GLY A 9 27.24 -16.28 16.56
N SER A 10 26.36 -16.08 17.47
CA SER A 10 25.37 -17.02 17.95
C SER A 10 24.11 -17.20 17.05
N PHE A 11 24.14 -16.82 15.78
CA PHE A 11 23.00 -16.90 14.85
C PHE A 11 23.45 -17.34 13.45
N SER A 12 22.49 -17.78 12.60
CA SER A 12 22.75 -18.20 11.22
C SER A 12 21.84 -17.46 10.23
N LEU A 13 22.43 -17.09 9.08
CA LEU A 13 21.72 -16.40 7.99
C LEU A 13 21.41 -17.40 6.86
N ILE A 14 20.18 -17.38 6.37
CA ILE A 14 19.68 -18.26 5.30
C ILE A 14 19.05 -17.41 4.21
N GLU A 15 19.43 -17.63 2.96
CA GLU A 15 18.71 -17.07 1.81
C GLU A 15 17.46 -17.91 1.51
N VAL A 16 16.35 -17.25 1.14
CA VAL A 16 15.05 -17.91 0.94
C VAL A 16 14.94 -18.46 -0.47
N PHE A 17 14.90 -19.78 -0.60
CA PHE A 17 14.71 -20.45 -1.89
C PHE A 17 13.53 -21.43 -1.90
N THR A 18 13.35 -22.19 -0.82
CA THR A 18 12.37 -23.27 -0.73
C THR A 18 11.06 -22.81 -0.08
N ASP A 19 10.00 -23.59 -0.22
CA ASP A 19 8.75 -23.35 0.48
C ASP A 19 8.91 -23.40 2.00
N LYS A 20 9.85 -24.21 2.50
CA LYS A 20 10.20 -24.24 3.92
C LYS A 20 10.80 -22.92 4.37
N ASP A 21 11.70 -22.35 3.57
CA ASP A 21 12.31 -21.05 3.88
C ASP A 21 11.27 -19.93 3.82
N ARG A 22 10.35 -19.96 2.84
CA ARG A 22 9.21 -19.01 2.77
C ARG A 22 8.36 -19.09 4.03
N ALA A 23 8.04 -20.29 4.50
CA ALA A 23 7.31 -20.45 5.75
C ALA A 23 8.06 -19.88 6.97
N LEU A 24 9.38 -20.06 7.03
CA LEU A 24 10.22 -19.46 8.08
C LEU A 24 10.24 -17.92 7.97
N PHE A 25 10.31 -17.38 6.76
CA PHE A 25 10.26 -15.93 6.52
C PHE A 25 8.99 -15.29 7.11
N HIS A 26 7.84 -15.94 6.98
CA HIS A 26 6.59 -15.48 7.60
C HIS A 26 6.57 -15.67 9.12
N ARG A 27 7.16 -16.75 9.63
CA ARG A 27 7.19 -17.05 11.06
C ARG A 27 8.05 -16.11 11.90
N VAL A 28 8.94 -15.32 11.30
CA VAL A 28 9.66 -14.25 12.01
C VAL A 28 8.69 -13.33 12.74
N LEU A 29 7.53 -13.05 12.14
CA LEU A 29 6.50 -12.19 12.72
C LEU A 29 5.95 -12.70 14.05
N ASP A 30 5.89 -14.02 14.22
CA ASP A 30 5.42 -14.67 15.46
C ASP A 30 6.30 -14.31 16.65
N GLN A 31 7.60 -14.09 16.43
CA GLN A 31 8.55 -13.70 17.48
C GLN A 31 8.58 -12.20 17.69
N VAL A 32 8.69 -11.44 16.61
CA VAL A 32 8.82 -9.98 16.68
C VAL A 32 7.59 -9.35 17.35
N TYR A 33 6.39 -9.87 17.03
CA TYR A 33 5.12 -9.31 17.49
C TYR A 33 4.40 -10.18 18.52
N ALA A 34 5.11 -11.10 19.19
CA ALA A 34 4.53 -12.02 20.17
C ALA A 34 3.74 -11.33 21.30
N GLN A 35 4.13 -10.14 21.69
CA GLN A 35 3.55 -9.35 22.77
C GLN A 35 2.80 -8.11 22.28
N ASP A 36 2.61 -7.95 20.98
CA ASP A 36 1.97 -6.78 20.38
C ASP A 36 0.55 -7.10 19.88
N PRO A 37 -0.50 -6.78 20.67
CA PRO A 37 -1.89 -7.04 20.27
C PRO A 37 -2.38 -6.13 19.14
N ALA A 38 -1.66 -5.05 18.81
CA ALA A 38 -2.02 -4.13 17.72
C ALA A 38 -1.55 -4.64 16.35
N PHE A 39 -0.63 -5.60 16.34
CA PHE A 39 -0.08 -6.15 15.10
C PHE A 39 -1.13 -6.96 14.33
N ILE A 40 -1.23 -6.70 13.04
CA ILE A 40 -2.07 -7.44 12.10
C ILE A 40 -1.18 -8.11 11.06
N TYR A 41 -1.23 -9.45 11.02
CA TYR A 41 -0.44 -10.22 10.06
C TYR A 41 -0.83 -9.85 8.62
N PRO A 42 0.13 -9.47 7.75
CA PRO A 42 -0.13 -9.35 6.33
C PRO A 42 -0.52 -10.72 5.75
N LEU A 43 -1.35 -10.72 4.70
CA LEU A 43 -1.64 -11.98 4.02
C LEU A 43 -0.35 -12.54 3.40
N GLU A 44 -0.02 -13.79 3.73
CA GLU A 44 1.16 -14.46 3.16
C GLU A 44 1.11 -14.47 1.63
N ALA A 45 -0.08 -14.68 1.04
CA ALA A 45 -0.27 -14.69 -0.40
C ALA A 45 0.03 -13.31 -1.05
N ASP A 46 -0.22 -12.20 -0.36
CA ASP A 46 0.12 -10.86 -0.84
C ASP A 46 1.64 -10.67 -0.86
N VAL A 47 2.31 -11.05 0.24
CA VAL A 47 3.77 -10.97 0.35
C VAL A 47 4.44 -11.87 -0.69
N GLU A 48 4.03 -13.14 -0.80
CA GLU A 48 4.59 -14.06 -1.78
C GLU A 48 4.32 -13.62 -3.23
N GLY A 49 3.19 -12.95 -3.49
CA GLY A 49 2.89 -12.38 -4.80
C GLY A 49 3.89 -11.32 -5.26
N ILE A 50 4.50 -10.59 -4.32
CA ILE A 50 5.54 -9.59 -4.60
C ILE A 50 6.84 -10.27 -5.08
N PHE A 51 7.16 -11.43 -4.52
CA PHE A 51 8.37 -12.20 -4.85
C PHE A 51 8.14 -13.29 -5.91
N ASP A 52 6.98 -13.30 -6.56
CA ASP A 52 6.64 -14.23 -7.64
C ASP A 52 6.88 -13.57 -9.01
N PRO A 53 7.91 -14.00 -9.78
CA PRO A 53 8.18 -13.41 -11.10
C PRO A 53 7.03 -13.55 -12.11
N ALA A 54 6.13 -14.52 -11.90
CA ALA A 54 4.94 -14.68 -12.75
C ALA A 54 3.84 -13.64 -12.45
N LYS A 55 3.86 -13.02 -11.27
CA LYS A 55 2.85 -12.05 -10.83
C LYS A 55 3.37 -10.62 -10.79
N ASN A 56 4.64 -10.43 -10.42
CA ASN A 56 5.25 -9.12 -10.25
C ASN A 56 6.05 -8.70 -11.49
N LYS A 57 5.56 -7.69 -12.19
CA LYS A 57 6.21 -7.14 -13.39
C LYS A 57 7.59 -6.53 -13.14
N SER A 58 7.89 -6.11 -11.91
CA SER A 58 9.20 -5.53 -11.56
C SER A 58 10.37 -6.48 -11.87
N PHE A 59 10.11 -7.80 -11.90
CA PHE A 59 11.10 -8.79 -12.34
C PHE A 59 11.48 -8.70 -13.82
N GLN A 60 10.74 -7.98 -14.64
CA GLN A 60 11.11 -7.74 -16.04
C GLN A 60 12.32 -6.80 -16.17
N SER A 61 12.56 -5.94 -15.18
CA SER A 61 13.63 -4.96 -15.16
C SER A 61 14.48 -4.99 -13.88
N GLY A 62 14.29 -6.00 -13.03
CA GLY A 62 14.95 -6.08 -11.74
C GLY A 62 15.01 -7.48 -11.17
N SER A 63 15.49 -7.57 -9.94
CA SER A 63 15.61 -8.81 -9.18
C SER A 63 15.36 -8.55 -7.70
N ALA A 64 15.05 -9.61 -6.96
CA ALA A 64 14.82 -9.55 -5.52
C ALA A 64 15.43 -10.76 -4.83
N ARG A 65 15.97 -10.55 -3.61
CA ARG A 65 16.41 -11.61 -2.69
C ARG A 65 15.81 -11.41 -1.31
N ARG A 66 15.70 -12.49 -0.57
CA ARG A 66 15.17 -12.50 0.80
C ARG A 66 16.10 -13.32 1.70
N TRP A 67 16.26 -12.87 2.94
CA TRP A 67 17.05 -13.60 3.94
C TRP A 67 16.28 -13.71 5.25
N ILE A 68 16.60 -14.77 5.98
CA ILE A 68 16.10 -15.07 7.32
C ILE A 68 17.31 -15.24 8.21
N LEU A 69 17.24 -14.68 9.40
CA LEU A 69 18.22 -14.88 10.45
C LEU A 69 17.60 -15.77 11.52
N LEU A 70 18.29 -16.87 11.83
CA LEU A 70 17.91 -17.79 12.89
C LEU A 70 18.78 -17.52 14.13
N ASP A 71 18.17 -17.54 15.30
CA ASP A 71 18.89 -17.46 16.58
C ASP A 71 19.67 -18.75 16.93
N THR A 72 20.31 -18.79 18.09
CA THR A 72 21.08 -19.94 18.61
C THR A 72 20.24 -21.21 18.78
N ALA A 73 18.94 -21.06 18.98
CA ALA A 73 18.01 -22.18 19.11
C ALA A 73 17.45 -22.62 17.74
N GLY A 74 17.87 -21.99 16.64
CA GLY A 74 17.37 -22.24 15.29
C GLY A 74 15.97 -21.66 15.04
N LEU A 75 15.52 -20.72 15.85
CA LEU A 75 14.22 -20.05 15.66
C LEU A 75 14.38 -18.80 14.77
N PRO A 76 13.39 -18.49 13.92
CA PRO A 76 13.47 -17.34 13.01
C PRO A 76 13.33 -16.02 13.79
N ALA A 77 14.45 -15.30 13.96
CA ALA A 77 14.54 -14.10 14.78
C ALA A 77 14.60 -12.79 13.97
N GLY A 78 14.85 -12.88 12.67
CA GLY A 78 14.83 -11.73 11.78
C GLY A 78 14.67 -12.12 10.32
N ARG A 79 14.25 -11.14 9.50
CA ARG A 79 14.11 -11.26 8.05
C ARG A 79 14.35 -9.94 7.37
N ILE A 80 14.74 -9.96 6.11
CA ILE A 80 14.88 -8.79 5.26
C ILE A 80 14.70 -9.19 3.80
N ALA A 81 14.26 -8.24 2.97
CA ALA A 81 14.28 -8.37 1.52
C ALA A 81 15.01 -7.19 0.91
N ALA A 82 15.81 -7.45 -0.11
CA ALA A 82 16.39 -6.44 -0.97
C ALA A 82 16.01 -6.71 -2.43
N PHE A 83 15.90 -5.66 -3.20
CA PHE A 83 15.53 -5.72 -4.60
C PHE A 83 16.03 -4.49 -5.35
N TYR A 84 16.15 -4.60 -6.65
CA TYR A 84 16.43 -3.45 -7.49
C TYR A 84 15.56 -3.44 -8.73
N THR A 85 15.39 -2.24 -9.30
CA THR A 85 14.84 -2.05 -10.64
C THR A 85 15.83 -1.24 -11.47
N GLN A 86 15.97 -1.58 -12.73
CA GLN A 86 16.80 -0.84 -13.68
C GLN A 86 15.91 0.01 -14.56
N LYS A 87 16.18 1.32 -14.60
CA LYS A 87 15.49 2.25 -15.49
C LYS A 87 16.46 2.74 -16.56
N PRO A 88 16.01 2.90 -17.81
CA PRO A 88 16.89 3.26 -18.93
C PRO A 88 17.68 4.55 -18.73
N LYS A 89 17.16 5.51 -17.96
CA LYS A 89 17.77 6.85 -17.79
C LYS A 89 18.40 7.09 -16.41
N SER A 90 18.01 6.36 -15.37
CA SER A 90 18.41 6.63 -13.99
C SER A 90 19.26 5.53 -13.35
N GLY A 91 19.66 4.51 -14.12
CA GLY A 91 20.46 3.41 -13.58
C GLY A 91 19.66 2.45 -12.69
N LYS A 92 20.38 1.68 -11.88
CA LYS A 92 19.78 0.77 -10.91
C LYS A 92 19.44 1.50 -9.62
N ARG A 93 18.19 1.38 -9.18
CA ARG A 93 17.72 1.84 -7.88
C ARG A 93 17.45 0.62 -7.01
N GLY A 94 18.10 0.57 -5.85
CA GLY A 94 17.90 -0.45 -4.84
C GLY A 94 16.73 -0.12 -3.92
N GLY A 95 16.16 -1.16 -3.34
CA GLY A 95 15.15 -1.05 -2.30
C GLY A 95 15.35 -2.12 -1.24
N ILE A 96 15.06 -1.78 0.01
CA ILE A 96 15.02 -2.69 1.13
C ILE A 96 13.63 -2.62 1.75
N GLY A 97 13.05 -3.80 2.05
CA GLY A 97 11.76 -3.90 2.71
C GLY A 97 11.56 -5.22 3.43
N PHE A 98 10.36 -5.42 3.98
CA PHE A 98 10.04 -6.62 4.75
C PHE A 98 11.05 -6.91 5.86
N PHE A 99 11.73 -5.86 6.34
CA PHE A 99 12.66 -5.95 7.45
C PHE A 99 11.90 -6.15 8.74
N GLU A 100 12.21 -7.25 9.42
CA GLU A 100 11.70 -7.54 10.76
C GLU A 100 12.82 -8.19 11.57
N CYS A 101 12.96 -7.78 12.81
CA CYS A 101 13.97 -8.34 13.71
C CYS A 101 13.52 -8.17 15.15
N ILE A 102 13.73 -9.20 15.98
CA ILE A 102 13.60 -9.03 17.43
C ILE A 102 14.52 -7.90 17.90
N GLU A 103 14.28 -7.36 19.09
CA GLU A 103 15.08 -6.24 19.61
C GLU A 103 16.53 -6.70 19.93
N ASN A 104 17.25 -6.99 18.85
CA ASN A 104 18.66 -7.36 18.89
C ASN A 104 19.41 -6.61 17.79
N ARG A 105 20.18 -5.60 18.18
CA ARG A 105 20.89 -4.72 17.26
C ARG A 105 21.91 -5.46 16.39
N GLU A 106 22.63 -6.45 16.95
CA GLU A 106 23.66 -7.20 16.20
C GLU A 106 23.02 -7.98 15.06
N MET A 107 21.92 -8.68 15.34
CA MET A 107 21.12 -9.40 14.34
C MET A 107 20.53 -8.47 13.27
N ALA A 108 20.01 -7.32 13.70
CA ALA A 108 19.49 -6.32 12.80
C ALA A 108 20.58 -5.81 11.84
N MET A 109 21.76 -5.44 12.36
CA MET A 109 22.86 -4.94 11.53
C MET A 109 23.39 -6.01 10.55
N GLU A 110 23.40 -7.29 10.91
CA GLU A 110 23.77 -8.37 10.00
C GLU A 110 22.80 -8.48 8.82
N LEU A 111 21.48 -8.39 9.08
CA LEU A 111 20.47 -8.40 8.01
C LEU A 111 20.66 -7.20 7.06
N TRP A 112 20.86 -6.00 7.61
CA TRP A 112 21.08 -4.80 6.81
C TRP A 112 22.38 -4.89 6.01
N ASN A 113 23.49 -5.35 6.63
CA ASN A 113 24.77 -5.54 5.93
C ASN A 113 24.63 -6.48 4.75
N THR A 114 23.90 -7.58 4.93
CA THR A 114 23.67 -8.56 3.86
C THR A 114 22.87 -7.96 2.71
N ALA A 115 21.80 -7.24 3.01
CA ALA A 115 20.95 -6.62 2.00
C ALA A 115 21.69 -5.51 1.24
N GLU A 116 22.40 -4.64 1.94
CA GLU A 116 23.19 -3.55 1.33
C GLU A 116 24.34 -4.09 0.49
N ALA A 117 25.10 -5.08 0.98
CA ALA A 117 26.21 -5.69 0.24
C ALA A 117 25.73 -6.28 -1.10
N TRP A 118 24.58 -6.95 -1.11
CA TRP A 118 24.01 -7.44 -2.36
C TRP A 118 23.61 -6.33 -3.32
N LEU A 119 23.04 -5.22 -2.82
CA LEU A 119 22.69 -4.07 -3.67
C LEU A 119 23.93 -3.32 -4.20
N GLU A 120 25.03 -3.29 -3.43
CA GLU A 120 26.34 -2.79 -3.88
C GLU A 120 26.92 -3.69 -4.97
N GLU A 121 26.90 -5.02 -4.81
CA GLU A 121 27.31 -5.98 -5.85
C GLU A 121 26.52 -5.80 -7.15
N GLU A 122 25.22 -5.50 -7.03
CA GLU A 122 24.34 -5.20 -8.15
C GLU A 122 24.54 -3.78 -8.74
N GLN A 123 25.44 -2.99 -8.17
CA GLN A 123 25.77 -1.63 -8.63
C GLN A 123 24.59 -0.66 -8.59
N CYS A 124 23.78 -0.75 -7.53
CA CYS A 124 22.73 0.22 -7.27
C CYS A 124 23.35 1.57 -6.88
N LEU A 125 22.74 2.66 -7.32
CA LEU A 125 23.21 4.03 -7.00
C LEU A 125 22.63 4.53 -5.69
N THR A 126 21.41 4.12 -5.38
CA THR A 126 20.65 4.55 -4.20
C THR A 126 19.91 3.37 -3.62
N ILE A 127 19.60 3.42 -2.33
CA ILE A 127 18.72 2.47 -1.64
C ILE A 127 17.60 3.24 -0.96
N ASP A 128 16.35 2.93 -1.31
CA ASP A 128 15.17 3.39 -0.60
C ASP A 128 14.71 2.33 0.42
N ALA A 129 14.31 2.76 1.63
CA ALA A 129 13.87 1.85 2.70
C ALA A 129 12.92 2.52 3.72
N PRO A 130 11.99 1.78 4.33
CA PRO A 130 11.49 0.50 3.87
C PRO A 130 10.48 0.68 2.73
N ILE A 131 10.63 -0.10 1.70
CA ILE A 131 9.74 -0.05 0.53
C ILE A 131 9.39 -1.46 0.03
N ASN A 132 8.48 -1.52 -0.94
CA ASN A 132 8.05 -2.73 -1.62
C ASN A 132 8.73 -2.87 -2.98
N PHE A 133 8.92 -4.12 -3.45
CA PHE A 133 9.35 -4.43 -4.82
C PHE A 133 8.15 -4.35 -5.78
N GLY A 134 7.60 -3.15 -5.97
CA GLY A 134 6.41 -2.96 -6.81
C GLY A 134 5.72 -1.62 -6.57
N ASP A 135 4.40 -1.68 -6.46
CA ASP A 135 3.56 -0.49 -6.33
C ASP A 135 3.75 0.19 -4.96
N ARG A 136 3.75 1.52 -4.94
CA ARG A 136 3.92 2.34 -3.73
C ARG A 136 2.72 2.31 -2.77
N ASP A 137 1.61 1.73 -3.19
CA ASP A 137 0.37 1.65 -2.41
C ASP A 137 0.35 0.52 -1.37
N SER A 138 1.41 -0.31 -1.33
CA SER A 138 1.46 -1.51 -0.49
C SER A 138 2.82 -1.66 0.20
N PHE A 139 2.84 -1.92 1.50
CA PHE A 139 4.05 -2.21 2.30
C PHE A 139 5.15 -1.15 2.10
N TRP A 140 4.79 0.12 2.22
CA TRP A 140 5.67 1.24 1.94
C TRP A 140 5.77 2.18 3.14
N GLY A 141 6.99 2.52 3.52
CA GLY A 141 7.29 3.43 4.62
C GLY A 141 7.35 2.78 6.00
N LEU A 142 8.19 3.33 6.86
CA LEU A 142 8.32 3.00 8.28
C LEU A 142 7.27 3.75 9.07
N LEU A 143 6.47 3.06 9.86
CA LEU A 143 5.47 3.69 10.74
C LEU A 143 6.17 4.46 11.85
N ILE A 144 5.93 5.76 11.93
CA ILE A 144 6.49 6.67 12.94
C ILE A 144 5.46 6.96 14.03
N THR A 145 4.23 7.28 13.63
CA THR A 145 3.13 7.53 14.57
C THR A 145 1.84 6.93 14.03
N ALA A 146 1.01 6.42 14.94
CA ALA A 146 -0.32 5.94 14.61
C ALA A 146 -1.30 6.20 15.76
N GLU A 147 -2.43 6.83 15.46
CA GLU A 147 -3.58 6.95 16.37
C GLU A 147 -4.57 5.78 16.22
N ASN A 148 -4.50 5.08 15.08
CA ASN A 148 -5.38 3.98 14.70
C ASN A 148 -4.55 2.78 14.23
N SER A 149 -5.19 1.59 14.24
CA SER A 149 -4.59 0.37 13.65
C SER A 149 -4.23 0.57 12.19
N VAL A 150 -3.16 -0.09 11.75
CA VAL A 150 -2.74 -0.07 10.34
C VAL A 150 -3.80 -0.73 9.46
N SER A 151 -3.96 -0.13 8.29
CA SER A 151 -4.90 -0.60 7.28
C SER A 151 -4.31 -1.71 6.41
N TYR A 152 -5.16 -2.35 5.63
CA TYR A 152 -4.74 -3.42 4.74
C TYR A 152 -3.57 -3.02 3.85
N ARG A 153 -2.50 -3.82 3.87
CA ARG A 153 -1.21 -3.62 3.16
C ARG A 153 -0.42 -2.38 3.57
N GLU A 154 -0.72 -1.79 4.70
CA GLU A 154 0.06 -0.69 5.27
C GLU A 154 1.23 -1.26 6.11
N GLY A 155 2.35 -0.54 6.16
CA GLY A 155 3.50 -0.90 6.99
C GLY A 155 3.19 -0.78 8.48
N TYR A 156 3.69 -1.73 9.27
CA TYR A 156 3.68 -1.70 10.73
C TYR A 156 5.04 -2.19 11.23
N ASN A 157 5.54 -1.61 12.30
CA ASN A 157 6.86 -1.95 12.84
C ASN A 157 7.02 -1.54 14.30
N PRO A 158 7.92 -2.19 15.05
CA PRO A 158 8.39 -1.71 16.33
C PRO A 158 9.06 -0.33 16.22
N THR A 159 8.95 0.47 17.27
CA THR A 159 9.47 1.86 17.30
C THR A 159 10.99 1.95 17.20
N TYR A 160 11.72 0.93 17.67
CA TYR A 160 13.19 0.91 17.64
C TYR A 160 13.79 0.76 16.23
N TYR A 161 13.02 0.41 15.19
CA TYR A 161 13.52 0.33 13.82
C TYR A 161 13.96 1.69 13.27
N GLN A 162 13.32 2.77 13.68
CA GLN A 162 13.71 4.11 13.23
C GLN A 162 15.14 4.44 13.59
N ALA A 163 15.55 4.15 14.84
CA ALA A 163 16.91 4.38 15.28
C ALA A 163 17.93 3.56 14.47
N TRP A 164 17.62 2.31 14.16
CA TRP A 164 18.50 1.45 13.39
C TRP A 164 18.67 1.90 11.93
N ILE A 165 17.61 2.36 11.29
CA ILE A 165 17.68 2.90 9.91
C ILE A 165 18.53 4.17 9.89
N GLN A 166 18.33 5.08 10.86
CA GLN A 166 19.08 6.32 10.95
C GLN A 166 20.57 6.06 11.27
N GLU A 167 20.87 5.11 12.14
CA GLU A 167 22.25 4.70 12.45
C GLU A 167 23.02 4.23 11.20
N ARG A 168 22.33 3.67 10.23
CA ARG A 168 22.91 3.24 8.94
C ARG A 168 23.13 4.37 7.94
N GLY A 169 22.84 5.61 8.32
CA GLY A 169 23.05 6.80 7.49
C GLY A 169 21.94 7.08 6.48
N TYR A 170 20.79 6.42 6.58
CA TYR A 170 19.64 6.74 5.75
C TYR A 170 19.04 8.08 6.17
N GLN A 171 18.71 8.92 5.18
CA GLN A 171 18.08 10.21 5.36
C GLN A 171 16.61 10.16 4.97
N LEU A 172 15.76 10.97 5.60
CA LEU A 172 14.36 11.09 5.24
C LEU A 172 14.21 11.58 3.80
N GLU A 173 13.51 10.82 2.98
CA GLU A 173 13.22 11.14 1.59
C GLU A 173 11.76 11.56 1.39
N ILE A 174 10.81 10.86 2.04
CA ILE A 174 9.37 11.15 1.91
C ILE A 174 8.71 10.99 3.26
N GLU A 175 7.99 12.01 3.70
CA GLU A 175 6.98 11.89 4.76
C GLU A 175 5.62 11.57 4.13
N GLN A 176 5.00 10.52 4.62
CA GLN A 176 3.74 9.99 4.12
C GLN A 176 2.69 10.12 5.22
N THR A 177 1.70 10.96 4.99
CA THR A 177 0.62 11.17 5.96
C THR A 177 -0.65 10.44 5.54
N THR A 178 -1.25 9.68 6.45
CA THR A 178 -2.57 9.07 6.31
C THR A 178 -3.60 9.91 7.06
N TYR A 179 -4.74 10.14 6.43
CA TYR A 179 -5.83 10.94 6.96
C TYR A 179 -7.06 10.08 7.20
N ASP A 180 -7.78 10.35 8.27
CA ASP A 180 -9.10 9.81 8.54
C ASP A 180 -10.15 10.91 8.46
N ILE A 181 -11.30 10.58 7.90
CA ILE A 181 -12.49 11.42 7.91
C ILE A 181 -13.66 10.63 8.48
N THR A 182 -14.41 11.27 9.37
CA THR A 182 -15.60 10.68 9.98
C THR A 182 -16.84 11.48 9.60
N ASN A 183 -18.02 10.89 9.81
CA ASN A 183 -19.28 11.64 9.60
C ASN A 183 -19.37 12.92 10.44
N ASN A 184 -18.67 12.97 11.59
CA ASN A 184 -18.71 14.13 12.49
C ASN A 184 -17.71 15.23 12.08
N THR A 185 -16.61 14.87 11.43
CA THR A 185 -15.58 15.83 11.00
C THR A 185 -15.78 16.33 9.58
N PHE A 186 -16.56 15.57 8.78
CA PHE A 186 -16.80 15.90 7.37
C PHE A 186 -17.55 17.22 7.20
N ASN A 187 -16.96 18.15 6.49
CA ASN A 187 -17.54 19.47 6.21
C ASN A 187 -18.63 19.38 5.11
N TYR A 188 -19.68 18.60 5.41
CA TYR A 188 -20.75 18.25 4.47
C TYR A 188 -21.43 19.48 3.86
N GLU A 189 -21.75 20.48 4.67
CA GLU A 189 -22.53 21.64 4.22
C GLU A 189 -21.81 22.44 3.13
N ARG A 190 -20.51 22.69 3.31
CA ARG A 190 -19.69 23.40 2.32
C ARG A 190 -19.58 22.60 1.02
N PHE A 191 -19.23 21.32 1.13
CA PHE A 191 -18.97 20.47 -0.04
C PHE A 191 -20.23 20.09 -0.80
N SER A 192 -21.37 19.94 -0.13
CA SER A 192 -22.67 19.70 -0.78
C SER A 192 -23.12 20.86 -1.67
N LYS A 193 -22.88 22.12 -1.24
CA LYS A 193 -23.17 23.31 -2.05
C LYS A 193 -22.33 23.36 -3.34
N ILE A 194 -21.04 23.03 -3.25
CA ILE A 194 -20.13 22.99 -4.42
C ILE A 194 -20.54 21.85 -5.35
N ALA A 195 -20.69 20.64 -4.83
CA ALA A 195 -21.08 19.47 -5.60
C ALA A 195 -22.44 19.66 -6.28
N GLY A 196 -23.42 20.25 -5.57
CA GLY A 196 -24.76 20.52 -6.12
C GLY A 196 -24.71 21.38 -7.38
N ARG A 197 -23.86 22.41 -7.41
CA ARG A 197 -23.66 23.26 -8.60
C ARG A 197 -23.03 22.50 -9.77
N VAL A 198 -22.09 21.60 -9.48
CA VAL A 198 -21.40 20.80 -10.49
C VAL A 198 -22.33 19.72 -11.06
N MET A 199 -23.02 19.00 -10.17
CA MET A 199 -23.95 17.92 -10.53
C MET A 199 -25.21 18.41 -11.24
N ALA A 200 -25.56 19.69 -11.12
CA ALA A 200 -26.67 20.32 -11.81
C ALA A 200 -26.38 20.65 -13.29
N LYS A 201 -25.14 20.55 -13.74
CA LYS A 201 -24.77 20.77 -15.13
C LYS A 201 -25.16 19.53 -15.96
N GLU A 202 -25.92 19.73 -17.04
CA GLU A 202 -26.46 18.63 -17.85
C GLU A 202 -25.41 17.74 -18.51
N ASN A 203 -24.25 18.31 -18.83
CA ASN A 203 -23.13 17.57 -19.42
C ASN A 203 -22.38 16.67 -18.43
N TYR A 204 -22.50 16.90 -17.10
CA TYR A 204 -21.79 16.09 -16.12
C TYR A 204 -22.69 14.97 -15.57
N ARG A 205 -22.11 13.78 -15.47
CA ARG A 205 -22.78 12.60 -14.93
C ARG A 205 -21.86 11.87 -13.95
N PHE A 206 -22.40 11.54 -12.76
CA PHE A 206 -21.69 10.81 -11.71
C PHE A 206 -22.40 9.49 -11.43
N VAL A 207 -21.71 8.38 -11.69
CA VAL A 207 -22.29 7.04 -11.59
C VAL A 207 -21.46 6.10 -10.75
N TYR A 208 -22.11 5.11 -10.15
CA TYR A 208 -21.43 4.02 -9.46
C TYR A 208 -21.00 2.95 -10.46
N LEU A 209 -19.96 2.19 -10.06
CA LEU A 209 -19.51 1.01 -10.78
C LEU A 209 -20.67 0.02 -10.98
N ASP A 210 -20.82 -0.45 -12.21
CA ASP A 210 -21.70 -1.56 -12.53
C ASP A 210 -20.87 -2.81 -12.86
N TYR A 211 -20.94 -3.82 -12.01
CA TYR A 211 -20.27 -5.10 -12.21
C TYR A 211 -20.81 -5.88 -13.40
N GLY A 212 -22.01 -5.56 -13.88
CA GLY A 212 -22.58 -6.12 -15.11
C GLY A 212 -21.90 -5.56 -16.37
N ASN A 213 -21.30 -4.38 -16.28
CA ASN A 213 -20.59 -3.71 -17.38
C ASN A 213 -19.13 -3.42 -17.07
N LEU A 214 -18.45 -4.36 -16.42
CA LEU A 214 -17.11 -4.18 -15.87
C LEU A 214 -16.06 -3.83 -16.93
N SER A 215 -16.20 -4.37 -18.15
CA SER A 215 -15.27 -4.10 -19.26
C SER A 215 -15.25 -2.62 -19.64
N LYS A 216 -16.44 -1.96 -19.67
CA LYS A 216 -16.55 -0.52 -19.92
C LYS A 216 -15.84 0.27 -18.80
N PHE A 217 -16.16 -0.02 -17.53
CA PHE A 217 -15.58 0.70 -16.40
C PHE A 217 -14.07 0.48 -16.27
N SER A 218 -13.56 -0.69 -16.65
CA SER A 218 -12.12 -0.94 -16.71
C SER A 218 -11.44 -0.10 -17.80
N ALA A 219 -12.04 0.03 -18.96
CA ALA A 219 -11.53 0.88 -20.05
C ALA A 219 -11.56 2.37 -19.65
N ASP A 220 -12.68 2.83 -19.05
CA ASP A 220 -12.84 4.20 -18.58
C ASP A 220 -11.82 4.55 -17.50
N PHE A 221 -11.60 3.65 -16.53
CA PHE A 221 -10.58 3.82 -15.50
C PHE A 221 -9.19 3.97 -16.11
N VAL A 222 -8.81 3.05 -17.00
CA VAL A 222 -7.49 3.06 -17.64
C VAL A 222 -7.28 4.35 -18.42
N ARG A 223 -8.30 4.83 -19.13
CA ARG A 223 -8.22 6.11 -19.84
C ARG A 223 -7.96 7.27 -18.89
N ILE A 224 -8.77 7.42 -17.84
CA ILE A 224 -8.59 8.49 -16.84
C ILE A 224 -7.21 8.37 -16.18
N TYR A 225 -6.83 7.14 -15.75
CA TYR A 225 -5.56 6.89 -15.09
C TYR A 225 -4.38 7.29 -15.98
N ASN A 226 -4.37 6.84 -17.23
CA ASN A 226 -3.30 7.15 -18.15
C ASN A 226 -3.21 8.66 -18.49
N GLU A 227 -4.35 9.37 -18.58
CA GLU A 227 -4.38 10.83 -18.77
C GLU A 227 -3.93 11.58 -17.50
N ALA A 228 -4.38 11.16 -16.30
CA ALA A 228 -4.10 11.84 -15.04
C ALA A 228 -2.66 11.65 -14.54
N TRP A 229 -2.04 10.49 -14.81
CA TRP A 229 -0.68 10.16 -14.34
C TRP A 229 0.41 10.21 -15.42
N ALA A 230 0.07 10.58 -16.66
CA ALA A 230 1.01 10.62 -17.78
C ALA A 230 2.30 11.44 -17.54
N PHE A 231 2.25 12.39 -16.60
CA PHE A 231 3.36 13.31 -16.28
C PHE A 231 4.25 12.84 -15.12
N HIS A 232 3.94 11.70 -14.49
CA HIS A 232 4.78 11.16 -13.42
C HIS A 232 5.97 10.40 -13.99
N GLU A 233 7.17 10.62 -13.45
CA GLU A 233 8.43 10.02 -13.95
C GLU A 233 8.42 8.49 -14.00
N ASP A 234 7.67 7.85 -13.09
CA ASP A 234 7.60 6.40 -12.94
C ASP A 234 6.28 5.82 -13.47
N PHE A 235 5.59 6.56 -14.34
CA PHE A 235 4.29 6.15 -14.87
C PHE A 235 4.41 4.94 -15.79
N GLU A 236 3.69 3.86 -15.44
CA GLU A 236 3.46 2.71 -16.31
C GLU A 236 1.99 2.65 -16.73
N PRO A 237 1.70 2.59 -18.03
CA PRO A 237 0.33 2.47 -18.51
C PRO A 237 -0.32 1.17 -18.01
N LEU A 238 -1.56 1.30 -17.53
CA LEU A 238 -2.40 0.15 -17.21
C LEU A 238 -3.16 -0.33 -18.45
N THR A 239 -3.51 -1.63 -18.46
CA THR A 239 -4.40 -2.20 -19.48
C THR A 239 -5.75 -2.60 -18.88
N PRO A 240 -6.85 -2.50 -19.67
CA PRO A 240 -8.18 -2.83 -19.18
C PRO A 240 -8.31 -4.29 -18.70
N GLU A 241 -7.57 -5.24 -19.31
CA GLU A 241 -7.62 -6.66 -18.98
C GLU A 241 -7.08 -6.92 -17.57
N VAL A 242 -5.93 -6.30 -17.24
CA VAL A 242 -5.31 -6.40 -15.91
C VAL A 242 -6.24 -5.83 -14.85
N LEU A 243 -6.81 -4.64 -15.12
CA LEU A 243 -7.72 -4.01 -14.18
C LEU A 243 -9.02 -4.79 -14.00
N ASN A 244 -9.60 -5.32 -15.10
CA ASN A 244 -10.81 -6.13 -15.04
C ASN A 244 -10.65 -7.34 -14.12
N LYS A 245 -9.50 -8.03 -14.19
CA LYS A 245 -9.17 -9.12 -13.29
C LYS A 245 -9.09 -8.64 -11.84
N ARG A 246 -8.34 -7.56 -11.56
CA ARG A 246 -8.21 -6.98 -10.20
C ARG A 246 -9.57 -6.58 -9.61
N LEU A 247 -10.43 -5.94 -10.39
CA LEU A 247 -11.78 -5.53 -9.95
C LEU A 247 -12.68 -6.72 -9.60
N LYS A 248 -12.56 -7.85 -10.32
CA LYS A 248 -13.27 -9.09 -9.97
C LYS A 248 -12.77 -9.67 -8.63
N GLU A 249 -11.46 -9.65 -8.41
CA GLU A 249 -10.85 -10.17 -7.18
C GLU A 249 -11.24 -9.35 -5.95
N VAL A 250 -11.29 -8.02 -6.06
CA VAL A 250 -11.63 -7.14 -4.93
C VAL A 250 -13.15 -6.99 -4.72
N LYS A 251 -14.00 -7.48 -5.62
CA LYS A 251 -15.46 -7.37 -5.53
C LYS A 251 -16.05 -7.70 -4.16
N PRO A 252 -15.58 -8.73 -3.40
CA PRO A 252 -16.09 -9.02 -2.07
C PRO A 252 -15.87 -7.89 -1.05
N ALA A 253 -14.83 -7.08 -1.24
CA ALA A 253 -14.46 -5.94 -0.39
C ALA A 253 -14.88 -4.58 -0.97
N MET A 254 -15.35 -4.54 -2.22
CA MET A 254 -15.70 -3.31 -2.92
C MET A 254 -17.15 -3.34 -3.42
N PRO A 255 -18.13 -2.92 -2.62
CA PRO A 255 -19.49 -2.68 -3.11
C PRO A 255 -19.53 -1.72 -4.29
N SER A 256 -20.52 -1.82 -5.19
CA SER A 256 -20.62 -0.98 -6.40
C SER A 256 -20.54 0.52 -6.10
N ASN A 257 -21.15 0.96 -5.00
CA ASN A 257 -21.14 2.36 -4.55
C ASN A 257 -19.80 2.84 -3.95
N PHE A 258 -18.79 1.95 -3.86
CA PHE A 258 -17.43 2.31 -3.44
C PHE A 258 -16.53 2.72 -4.61
N ALA A 259 -17.01 2.62 -5.84
CA ALA A 259 -16.33 3.17 -7.00
C ALA A 259 -17.27 4.12 -7.74
N VAL A 260 -16.88 5.38 -7.83
CA VAL A 260 -17.63 6.46 -8.49
C VAL A 260 -16.84 6.93 -9.69
N PHE A 261 -17.54 7.12 -10.81
CA PHE A 261 -16.99 7.66 -12.05
C PHE A 261 -17.71 8.94 -12.45
N ALA A 262 -16.93 9.90 -12.92
CA ALA A 262 -17.43 11.17 -13.49
C ALA A 262 -17.27 11.17 -15.01
N TYR A 263 -18.27 11.70 -15.70
CA TYR A 263 -18.27 11.85 -17.15
C TYR A 263 -18.65 13.27 -17.52
N ASP A 264 -18.05 13.80 -18.60
CA ASP A 264 -18.54 14.92 -19.37
C ASP A 264 -19.14 14.39 -20.67
N ASN A 265 -20.47 14.42 -20.79
CA ASN A 265 -21.19 13.64 -21.79
C ASN A 265 -20.79 12.15 -21.72
N ASP A 266 -20.08 11.66 -22.74
CA ASP A 266 -19.59 10.28 -22.78
C ASP A 266 -18.09 10.13 -22.49
N ARG A 267 -17.35 11.24 -22.28
CA ARG A 267 -15.94 11.23 -21.93
C ARG A 267 -15.78 10.95 -20.43
N PRO A 268 -15.09 9.87 -20.03
CA PRO A 268 -14.73 9.66 -18.64
C PRO A 268 -13.65 10.67 -18.22
N ILE A 269 -13.88 11.39 -17.10
CA ILE A 269 -13.05 12.52 -16.66
C ILE A 269 -12.52 12.39 -15.24
N GLY A 270 -13.01 11.43 -14.46
CA GLY A 270 -12.52 11.22 -13.10
C GLY A 270 -13.12 9.99 -12.44
N PHE A 271 -12.47 9.55 -11.40
CA PHE A 271 -12.95 8.46 -10.54
C PHE A 271 -12.52 8.68 -9.08
N PHE A 272 -13.28 8.06 -8.17
CA PHE A 272 -12.91 7.84 -6.78
C PHE A 272 -13.24 6.40 -6.41
N ILE A 273 -12.24 5.65 -5.92
CA ILE A 273 -12.37 4.24 -5.58
C ILE A 273 -11.92 3.99 -4.15
N ALA A 274 -12.74 3.29 -3.40
CA ALA A 274 -12.48 2.84 -2.04
C ALA A 274 -12.81 1.35 -1.89
N ILE A 275 -12.35 0.74 -0.81
CA ILE A 275 -12.75 -0.60 -0.38
C ILE A 275 -13.19 -0.56 1.10
N LEU A 276 -13.82 -1.61 1.57
CA LEU A 276 -13.96 -1.85 3.01
C LEU A 276 -12.58 -2.05 3.64
N GLU A 277 -12.36 -1.52 4.85
CA GLU A 277 -11.10 -1.76 5.58
C GLU A 277 -11.05 -3.19 6.12
N ILE A 278 -10.56 -4.08 5.28
CA ILE A 278 -10.65 -5.53 5.47
C ILE A 278 -9.79 -6.05 6.62
N ASN A 279 -8.77 -5.30 7.08
CA ASN A 279 -7.98 -5.68 8.25
C ASN A 279 -8.85 -5.83 9.51
N GLN A 280 -10.00 -5.14 9.59
CA GLN A 280 -10.95 -5.33 10.70
C GLN A 280 -11.46 -6.79 10.80
N VAL A 281 -11.39 -7.54 9.71
CA VAL A 281 -11.71 -8.97 9.69
C VAL A 281 -10.44 -9.82 9.63
N PHE A 282 -9.46 -9.42 8.80
CA PHE A 282 -8.23 -10.18 8.51
C PHE A 282 -7.33 -10.35 9.73
N GLN A 283 -7.37 -9.43 10.70
CA GLN A 283 -6.68 -9.60 11.99
C GLN A 283 -6.92 -10.96 12.67
N ARG A 284 -8.05 -11.63 12.34
CA ARG A 284 -8.42 -12.94 12.89
C ARG A 284 -7.74 -14.11 12.17
N PHE A 285 -7.17 -13.87 11.00
CA PHE A 285 -6.71 -14.93 10.08
C PHE A 285 -5.21 -15.23 10.17
N LYS A 286 -4.47 -14.43 10.94
CA LYS A 286 -3.01 -14.59 11.13
C LYS A 286 -2.27 -14.81 9.81
N GLY A 287 -2.57 -13.96 8.79
CA GLY A 287 -1.94 -14.01 7.48
C GLY A 287 -2.41 -15.11 6.53
N LYS A 288 -3.30 -16.00 6.97
CA LYS A 288 -3.82 -17.11 6.15
C LYS A 288 -5.11 -16.71 5.42
N MET A 289 -5.27 -17.20 4.17
CA MET A 289 -6.50 -16.99 3.38
C MET A 289 -6.89 -18.29 2.65
N GLY A 290 -7.25 -19.30 3.43
CA GLY A 290 -7.84 -20.53 2.90
C GLY A 290 -9.35 -20.40 2.64
N ILE A 291 -10.00 -21.46 2.18
CA ILE A 291 -11.42 -21.49 1.88
C ILE A 291 -12.27 -21.08 3.10
N TRP A 292 -11.93 -21.54 4.29
CA TRP A 292 -12.65 -21.21 5.53
C TRP A 292 -12.56 -19.73 5.87
N GLN A 293 -11.39 -19.11 5.71
CA GLN A 293 -11.21 -17.67 5.94
C GLN A 293 -11.99 -16.85 4.91
N GLN A 294 -12.06 -17.30 3.65
CA GLN A 294 -12.88 -16.65 2.64
C GLN A 294 -14.37 -16.68 2.99
N LEU A 295 -14.90 -17.82 3.45
CA LEU A 295 -16.28 -17.94 3.92
C LEU A 295 -16.54 -17.07 5.16
N GLN A 296 -15.61 -17.08 6.13
CA GLN A 296 -15.68 -16.21 7.30
C GLN A 296 -15.66 -14.73 6.92
N PHE A 297 -14.82 -14.34 5.96
CA PHE A 297 -14.79 -12.97 5.45
C PHE A 297 -16.13 -12.55 4.87
N LEU A 298 -16.72 -13.37 4.00
CA LEU A 298 -18.03 -13.10 3.38
C LEU A 298 -19.12 -12.92 4.44
N TRP A 299 -19.07 -13.67 5.52
CA TRP A 299 -20.01 -13.56 6.62
C TRP A 299 -19.76 -12.32 7.50
N LEU A 300 -18.48 -12.02 7.81
CA LEU A 300 -18.09 -10.94 8.72
C LEU A 300 -17.98 -9.56 8.04
N ARG A 301 -17.79 -9.47 6.73
CA ARG A 301 -17.58 -8.19 6.02
C ARG A 301 -18.67 -7.14 6.28
N GLY A 302 -19.89 -7.59 6.57
CA GLY A 302 -20.99 -6.70 6.95
C GLY A 302 -20.81 -6.02 8.32
N SER A 303 -19.82 -6.40 9.14
CA SER A 303 -19.47 -5.74 10.40
C SER A 303 -18.43 -4.62 10.23
N ILE A 304 -17.78 -4.54 9.08
CA ILE A 304 -16.75 -3.52 8.82
C ILE A 304 -17.39 -2.13 8.86
N ASN A 305 -16.77 -1.23 9.61
CA ASN A 305 -17.28 0.11 9.87
C ASN A 305 -16.41 1.24 9.32
N LYS A 306 -15.32 0.90 8.62
CA LYS A 306 -14.37 1.82 7.99
C LYS A 306 -14.20 1.50 6.51
N ALA A 307 -14.13 2.51 5.68
CA ALA A 307 -13.69 2.41 4.29
C ALA A 307 -12.22 2.84 4.17
N LYS A 308 -11.54 2.37 3.15
CA LYS A 308 -10.19 2.82 2.75
C LYS A 308 -10.24 3.32 1.31
N GLY A 309 -9.88 4.60 1.11
CA GLY A 309 -9.66 5.16 -0.21
C GLY A 309 -8.41 4.54 -0.84
N ILE A 310 -8.55 4.06 -2.07
CA ILE A 310 -7.46 3.38 -2.79
C ILE A 310 -6.85 4.29 -3.84
N VAL A 311 -7.70 4.91 -4.65
CA VAL A 311 -7.24 5.74 -5.75
C VAL A 311 -8.28 6.80 -6.10
N PHE A 312 -7.76 7.99 -6.38
CA PHE A 312 -8.57 9.15 -6.74
C PHE A 312 -7.87 9.91 -7.86
N GLY A 313 -8.57 10.15 -8.96
CA GLY A 313 -8.00 10.83 -10.11
C GLY A 313 -9.04 11.59 -10.90
N VAL A 314 -8.61 12.76 -11.39
CA VAL A 314 -9.36 13.61 -12.33
C VAL A 314 -8.41 14.01 -13.45
N VAL A 315 -8.90 13.97 -14.68
CA VAL A 315 -8.13 14.39 -15.86
C VAL A 315 -7.73 15.88 -15.70
N PRO A 316 -6.48 16.28 -16.03
CA PRO A 316 -5.96 17.61 -15.77
C PRO A 316 -6.83 18.77 -16.26
N ASP A 317 -7.46 18.65 -17.44
CA ASP A 317 -8.34 19.67 -18.02
C ASP A 317 -9.56 19.99 -17.14
N TYR A 318 -9.90 19.11 -16.21
CA TYR A 318 -11.06 19.22 -15.31
C TYR A 318 -10.69 19.57 -13.87
N HIS A 319 -9.40 19.82 -13.58
CA HIS A 319 -8.97 20.27 -12.27
C HIS A 319 -9.58 21.63 -11.93
N ASN A 320 -9.86 21.88 -10.65
CA ASN A 320 -10.45 23.10 -10.13
C ASN A 320 -11.88 23.43 -10.65
N LEU A 321 -12.53 22.51 -11.36
CA LEU A 321 -13.92 22.64 -11.80
C LEU A 321 -14.94 22.07 -10.80
N GLY A 322 -14.43 21.52 -9.66
CA GLY A 322 -15.23 20.93 -8.59
C GLY A 322 -15.64 19.47 -8.85
N ILE A 323 -15.07 18.83 -9.87
CA ILE A 323 -15.29 17.40 -10.18
C ILE A 323 -14.86 16.54 -9.01
N GLU A 324 -13.71 16.85 -8.38
CA GLU A 324 -13.19 16.18 -7.19
C GLU A 324 -14.23 16.19 -6.07
N THR A 325 -14.79 17.36 -5.80
CA THR A 325 -15.82 17.53 -4.78
C THR A 325 -17.09 16.74 -5.09
N ALA A 326 -17.52 16.74 -6.33
CA ALA A 326 -18.71 16.01 -6.77
C ALA A 326 -18.52 14.47 -6.67
N LEU A 327 -17.33 13.95 -7.01
CA LEU A 327 -16.98 12.54 -6.82
C LEU A 327 -17.05 12.12 -5.36
N ILE A 328 -16.46 12.91 -4.44
CA ILE A 328 -16.47 12.67 -3.00
C ILE A 328 -17.90 12.71 -2.45
N MET A 329 -18.70 13.69 -2.88
CA MET A 329 -20.08 13.81 -2.43
C MET A 329 -20.96 12.67 -2.96
N LYS A 330 -20.74 12.23 -4.20
CA LYS A 330 -21.43 11.06 -4.75
C LYS A 330 -21.06 9.78 -4.01
N PHE A 331 -19.78 9.60 -3.65
CA PHE A 331 -19.35 8.51 -2.79
C PHE A 331 -20.04 8.58 -1.42
N HIS A 332 -20.03 9.74 -0.77
CA HIS A 332 -20.70 9.94 0.52
C HIS A 332 -22.21 9.62 0.44
N GLU A 333 -22.88 9.99 -0.66
CA GLU A 333 -24.28 9.61 -0.90
C GLU A 333 -24.45 8.09 -0.91
N GLY A 334 -23.54 7.36 -1.58
CA GLY A 334 -23.52 5.90 -1.60
C GLY A 334 -23.38 5.26 -0.20
N LEU A 335 -22.63 5.90 0.70
CA LEU A 335 -22.46 5.41 2.07
C LEU A 335 -23.73 5.48 2.92
N LYS A 336 -24.71 6.35 2.59
CA LYS A 336 -25.98 6.46 3.34
C LYS A 336 -26.72 5.12 3.45
N ASN A 337 -26.56 4.24 2.46
CA ASN A 337 -27.13 2.90 2.46
C ASN A 337 -26.31 1.88 3.28
N MET A 338 -25.10 2.27 3.71
CA MET A 338 -24.17 1.44 4.47
C MET A 338 -24.00 1.98 5.90
N LYS A 339 -25.09 1.92 6.69
CA LYS A 339 -25.20 2.52 8.03
C LYS A 339 -24.07 2.17 9.01
N LYS A 340 -23.34 1.08 8.77
CA LYS A 340 -22.21 0.65 9.61
C LYS A 340 -20.91 1.38 9.30
N VAL A 341 -20.69 1.82 8.04
CA VAL A 341 -19.47 2.55 7.66
C VAL A 341 -19.58 3.99 8.18
N LYS A 342 -18.72 4.34 9.13
CA LYS A 342 -18.75 5.64 9.86
C LYS A 342 -17.54 6.50 9.60
N SER A 343 -16.47 5.93 9.06
CA SER A 343 -15.22 6.62 8.77
C SER A 343 -14.61 6.12 7.48
N MET A 344 -13.76 6.94 6.91
CA MET A 344 -12.94 6.59 5.76
C MET A 344 -11.51 7.02 6.01
N GLU A 345 -10.60 6.11 5.74
CA GLU A 345 -9.18 6.39 5.66
C GLU A 345 -8.81 6.75 4.24
N LEU A 346 -8.02 7.79 4.13
CA LEU A 346 -7.46 8.25 2.87
C LEU A 346 -5.98 7.87 2.90
N ALA A 347 -5.65 6.81 2.13
CA ALA A 347 -4.32 6.23 2.06
C ALA A 347 -3.28 7.29 1.71
N TRP A 348 -2.04 7.04 2.08
CA TRP A 348 -1.05 8.05 2.32
C TRP A 348 -0.87 9.08 1.21
N ILE A 349 -0.67 10.30 1.64
CA ILE A 349 -0.32 11.43 0.79
C ILE A 349 1.10 11.87 1.17
N GLY A 350 1.99 11.91 0.18
CA GLY A 350 3.34 12.40 0.38
C GLY A 350 3.36 13.92 0.55
N ASP A 351 4.35 14.40 1.31
CA ASP A 351 4.62 15.81 1.57
C ASP A 351 4.82 16.65 0.29
N PHE A 352 5.20 15.98 -0.81
CA PHE A 352 5.31 16.58 -2.15
C PHE A 352 3.95 16.93 -2.81
N ASN A 353 2.80 16.56 -2.19
CA ASN A 353 1.46 16.85 -2.74
C ASN A 353 0.63 17.81 -1.84
N PRO A 354 1.06 19.08 -1.66
CA PRO A 354 0.39 20.04 -0.77
C PRO A 354 -1.04 20.37 -1.19
N LYS A 355 -1.38 20.24 -2.48
CA LYS A 355 -2.74 20.46 -2.97
C LYS A 355 -3.72 19.42 -2.43
N MET A 356 -3.33 18.15 -2.45
CA MET A 356 -4.15 17.07 -1.91
C MET A 356 -4.29 17.22 -0.38
N ILE A 357 -3.19 17.52 0.31
CA ILE A 357 -3.19 17.76 1.76
C ILE A 357 -4.20 18.85 2.11
N SER A 358 -4.11 20.02 1.46
CA SER A 358 -5.05 21.14 1.70
C SER A 358 -6.50 20.78 1.39
N MET A 359 -6.74 19.99 0.35
CA MET A 359 -8.08 19.51 0.02
C MET A 359 -8.64 18.62 1.14
N LEU A 360 -7.86 17.64 1.63
CA LEU A 360 -8.30 16.74 2.69
C LEU A 360 -8.58 17.47 4.01
N GLU A 361 -7.70 18.37 4.40
CA GLU A 361 -7.91 19.22 5.60
C GLU A 361 -9.17 20.06 5.47
N SER A 362 -9.44 20.61 4.28
CA SER A 362 -10.67 21.38 4.03
C SER A 362 -11.94 20.53 4.07
N LEU A 363 -11.83 19.22 3.76
CA LEU A 363 -12.91 18.24 3.92
C LEU A 363 -13.20 17.93 5.40
N GLY A 364 -12.29 18.28 6.32
CA GLY A 364 -12.37 17.95 7.73
C GLY A 364 -11.68 16.62 8.07
N ALA A 365 -10.79 16.15 7.21
CA ALA A 365 -9.95 14.99 7.51
C ALA A 365 -8.85 15.35 8.51
N THR A 366 -8.50 14.43 9.39
CA THR A 366 -7.46 14.57 10.41
C THR A 366 -6.31 13.62 10.15
N LYS A 367 -5.09 14.06 10.44
CA LYS A 367 -3.90 13.20 10.36
C LYS A 367 -3.97 12.12 11.42
N THR A 368 -3.76 10.88 11.03
CA THR A 368 -3.87 9.73 11.96
C THR A 368 -2.65 8.82 11.94
N LYS A 369 -1.87 8.82 10.86
CA LYS A 369 -0.63 8.06 10.79
C LYS A 369 0.43 8.80 9.98
N ILE A 370 1.68 8.61 10.35
CA ILE A 370 2.84 9.11 9.62
C ILE A 370 3.76 7.92 9.35
N HIS A 371 4.14 7.77 8.08
CA HIS A 371 5.19 6.85 7.67
C HIS A 371 6.34 7.63 7.02
N HIS A 372 7.56 7.15 7.18
CA HIS A 372 8.75 7.72 6.56
C HIS A 372 9.37 6.73 5.59
N THR A 373 9.68 7.18 4.39
CA THR A 373 10.60 6.50 3.49
C THR A 373 11.94 7.19 3.55
N TYR A 374 12.99 6.40 3.74
CA TYR A 374 14.36 6.88 3.86
C TYR A 374 15.16 6.50 2.62
N ARG A 375 16.20 7.27 2.31
CA ARG A 375 17.14 7.02 1.22
C ARG A 375 18.58 7.05 1.71
N LYS A 376 19.41 6.21 1.10
CA LYS A 376 20.87 6.21 1.23
C LYS A 376 21.50 6.17 -0.15
N GLU A 377 22.46 7.06 -0.40
CA GLU A 377 23.32 6.98 -1.58
C GLU A 377 24.38 5.89 -1.36
N ILE A 378 24.65 5.10 -2.40
CA ILE A 378 25.74 4.13 -2.42
C ILE A 378 26.90 4.78 -3.16
N SER A 379 28.04 4.92 -2.48
CA SER A 379 29.25 5.51 -3.03
C SER A 379 30.12 4.49 -3.74
#